data_9a0faf807266c9e7c3f6294427842dd0
#
_entry.id   9a0faf807266c9e7c3f6294427842dd0
#
_cell.length_a   1.000
_cell.length_b   1.000
_cell.length_c   1.000
_cell.angle_alpha   90.00
_cell.angle_beta   90.00
_cell.angle_gamma   90.00
#
_symmetry.space_group_name_H-M   'P 1'
#
loop_
_entity.id
_entity.type
_entity.pdbx_description
1 polymer ?
#
loop_
_entity_poly.entity_id
_entity_poly.type
_entity_poly.pdbx_seq_one_letter_code
_entity_poly.pdbx_strand_id
1 'polypeptide(L)'
;MEIKMNALKGLEIARKKILFRPDINSPIDPVTKKIVNDNRLKKNAVTLKYMLENGAAVALIAHQGDTQDYQNLIPLMEHAQKLTALTGHPVHYIDDVCGPAAIEAVKKLPAGEAIILGNLRYLGEELSTFSNFVKLSPEEMQ
;
A
#
# COMPACT_ATOMS: atom_id res chain seq x y z
N MET A 1 -5.19 -30.99 7.06
CA MET A 1 -4.84 -29.72 7.72
C MET A 1 -5.97 -28.74 7.45
N GLU A 2 -6.74 -28.40 8.47
CA GLU A 2 -7.87 -27.47 8.31
C GLU A 2 -7.31 -26.03 8.43
N ILE A 3 -7.43 -25.24 7.37
CA ILE A 3 -7.03 -23.82 7.39
C ILE A 3 -8.16 -23.03 8.00
N LYS A 4 -8.01 -22.60 9.24
CA LYS A 4 -8.98 -21.74 9.91
C LYS A 4 -8.72 -20.28 9.53
N MET A 5 -9.58 -19.70 8.70
CA MET A 5 -9.54 -18.27 8.38
C MET A 5 -10.43 -17.49 9.36
N ASN A 6 -9.87 -16.42 9.92
CA ASN A 6 -10.62 -15.51 10.76
C ASN A 6 -11.16 -14.35 9.90
N ALA A 7 -12.44 -14.04 10.05
CA ALA A 7 -13.01 -12.85 9.43
C ALA A 7 -12.59 -11.59 10.22
N LEU A 8 -12.30 -10.49 9.52
CA LEU A 8 -11.91 -9.21 10.14
C LEU A 8 -12.93 -8.74 11.20
N LYS A 9 -14.23 -8.90 10.92
CA LYS A 9 -15.32 -8.52 11.86
C LYS A 9 -15.32 -9.27 13.19
N GLY A 10 -14.59 -10.39 13.29
CA GLY A 10 -14.49 -11.17 14.53
C GLY A 10 -13.21 -10.87 15.34
N LEU A 11 -12.40 -9.92 14.90
CA LEU A 11 -11.14 -9.59 15.54
C LEU A 11 -11.27 -8.33 16.40
N GLU A 12 -10.64 -8.36 17.58
CA GLU A 12 -10.44 -7.16 18.40
C GLU A 12 -9.31 -6.32 17.80
N ILE A 13 -9.69 -5.23 17.12
CA ILE A 13 -8.75 -4.37 16.38
C ILE A 13 -8.58 -2.98 16.99
N ALA A 14 -9.38 -2.63 17.99
CA ALA A 14 -9.26 -1.32 18.65
C ALA A 14 -7.85 -1.12 19.21
N ARG A 15 -7.25 0.03 18.91
CA ARG A 15 -5.88 0.41 19.31
C ARG A 15 -4.78 -0.52 18.76
N LYS A 16 -5.09 -1.40 17.81
CA LYS A 16 -4.09 -2.23 17.14
C LYS A 16 -3.48 -1.48 15.97
N LYS A 17 -2.21 -1.74 15.70
CA LYS A 17 -1.56 -1.36 14.44
C LYS A 17 -1.74 -2.50 13.46
N ILE A 18 -2.36 -2.20 12.33
CA ILE A 18 -2.69 -3.18 11.30
C ILE A 18 -1.87 -2.88 10.06
N LEU A 19 -1.17 -3.89 9.56
CA LEU A 19 -0.58 -3.85 8.22
C LEU A 19 -1.64 -4.36 7.23
N PHE A 20 -2.05 -3.50 6.31
CA PHE A 20 -3.06 -3.80 5.30
C PHE A 20 -2.46 -3.71 3.90
N ARG A 21 -2.57 -4.81 3.14
CA ARG A 21 -2.13 -4.86 1.74
C ARG A 21 -3.33 -4.94 0.81
N PRO A 22 -3.95 -3.80 0.44
CA PRO A 22 -5.04 -3.77 -0.54
C PRO A 22 -4.50 -3.87 -1.97
N ASP A 23 -5.32 -4.42 -2.87
CA ASP A 23 -5.11 -4.24 -4.30
C ASP A 23 -5.76 -2.94 -4.75
N ILE A 24 -4.96 -1.89 -4.86
CA ILE A 24 -5.36 -0.56 -5.30
C ILE A 24 -4.66 -0.12 -6.60
N ASN A 25 -3.98 -1.05 -7.27
CA ASN A 25 -3.39 -0.79 -8.58
C ASN A 25 -4.50 -0.39 -9.56
N SER A 26 -4.48 0.85 -10.00
CA SER A 26 -5.57 1.49 -10.74
C SER A 26 -5.13 1.88 -12.14
N PRO A 27 -6.01 1.84 -13.17
CA PRO A 27 -5.72 2.42 -14.46
C PRO A 27 -5.39 3.91 -14.34
N ILE A 28 -4.31 4.33 -14.99
CA ILE A 28 -3.85 5.72 -15.03
C ILE A 28 -3.80 6.23 -16.47
N ASP A 29 -4.00 7.52 -16.63
CA ASP A 29 -3.77 8.20 -17.90
C ASP A 29 -2.27 8.20 -18.23
N PRO A 30 -1.86 7.77 -19.44
CA PRO A 30 -0.44 7.61 -19.78
C PRO A 30 0.33 8.94 -19.85
N VAL A 31 -0.36 10.05 -20.05
CA VAL A 31 0.25 11.39 -20.18
C VAL A 31 0.27 12.11 -18.82
N THR A 32 -0.90 12.22 -18.20
CA THR A 32 -1.05 12.97 -16.94
C THR A 32 -0.66 12.18 -15.72
N LYS A 33 -0.53 10.85 -15.85
CA LYS A 33 -0.25 9.89 -14.77
C LYS A 33 -1.30 9.90 -13.66
N LYS A 34 -2.49 10.42 -13.94
CA LYS A 34 -3.62 10.46 -12.99
C LYS A 34 -4.47 9.22 -13.07
N ILE A 35 -5.05 8.85 -11.94
CA ILE A 35 -5.98 7.72 -11.85
C ILE A 35 -7.25 8.06 -12.64
N VAL A 36 -7.58 7.23 -13.65
CA VAL A 36 -8.79 7.38 -14.47
C VAL A 36 -9.93 6.46 -14.03
N ASN A 37 -9.64 5.46 -13.20
CA ASN A 37 -10.66 4.57 -12.65
C ASN A 37 -10.28 4.19 -11.21
N ASP A 38 -11.16 4.53 -10.27
CA ASP A 38 -10.93 4.36 -8.83
C ASP A 38 -11.74 3.20 -8.21
N ASN A 39 -12.28 2.28 -9.02
CA ASN A 39 -13.11 1.18 -8.54
C ASN A 39 -12.41 0.28 -7.51
N ARG A 40 -11.10 0.02 -7.68
CA ARG A 40 -10.32 -0.75 -6.71
C ARG A 40 -10.17 0.01 -5.39
N LEU A 41 -9.94 1.31 -5.45
CA LEU A 41 -9.89 2.16 -4.26
C LEU A 41 -11.22 2.14 -3.51
N LYS A 42 -12.35 2.31 -4.22
CA LYS A 42 -13.69 2.26 -3.61
C LYS A 42 -13.97 0.93 -2.91
N LYS A 43 -13.62 -0.20 -3.52
CA LYS A 43 -13.80 -1.53 -2.92
C LYS A 43 -12.97 -1.69 -1.65
N ASN A 44 -11.70 -1.27 -1.68
CA ASN A 44 -10.80 -1.40 -0.54
C ASN A 44 -11.07 -0.36 0.56
N ALA A 45 -11.61 0.80 0.20
CA ALA A 45 -12.01 1.83 1.16
C ALA A 45 -13.05 1.34 2.17
N VAL A 46 -13.93 0.43 1.78
CA VAL A 46 -14.92 -0.17 2.70
C VAL A 46 -14.23 -0.90 3.86
N THR A 47 -13.23 -1.73 3.55
CA THR A 47 -12.47 -2.46 4.57
C THR A 47 -11.61 -1.50 5.41
N LEU A 48 -10.95 -0.54 4.77
CA LEU A 48 -10.15 0.46 5.46
C LEU A 48 -11.01 1.28 6.43
N LYS A 49 -12.13 1.80 5.96
CA LYS A 49 -13.08 2.57 6.76
C LYS A 49 -13.53 1.79 7.99
N TYR A 50 -13.92 0.51 7.82
CA TYR A 50 -14.28 -0.35 8.93
C TYR A 50 -13.17 -0.44 9.99
N MET A 51 -11.91 -0.62 9.58
CA MET A 51 -10.79 -0.70 10.51
C MET A 51 -10.60 0.62 11.28
N LEU A 52 -10.68 1.75 10.58
CA LEU A 52 -10.48 3.08 11.18
C LEU A 52 -11.61 3.45 12.15
N GLU A 53 -12.86 3.20 11.78
CA GLU A 53 -14.05 3.42 12.63
C GLU A 53 -14.03 2.53 13.89
N ASN A 54 -13.38 1.38 13.83
CA ASN A 54 -13.17 0.52 15.00
C ASN A 54 -11.86 0.82 15.76
N GLY A 55 -11.26 1.96 15.52
CA GLY A 55 -10.13 2.48 16.29
C GLY A 55 -8.78 1.82 16.02
N ALA A 56 -8.60 1.20 14.87
CA ALA A 56 -7.30 0.72 14.44
C ALA A 56 -6.42 1.85 13.89
N ALA A 57 -5.09 1.71 13.99
CA ALA A 57 -4.11 2.48 13.23
C ALA A 57 -3.63 1.63 12.05
N VAL A 58 -3.80 2.09 10.82
CA VAL A 58 -3.60 1.23 9.63
C VAL A 58 -2.45 1.71 8.77
N ALA A 59 -1.42 0.88 8.63
CA ALA A 59 -0.36 1.08 7.64
C ALA A 59 -0.69 0.29 6.36
N LEU A 60 -0.88 1.01 5.25
CA LEU A 60 -1.12 0.42 3.95
C LEU A 60 0.19 0.23 3.20
N ILE A 61 0.37 -0.96 2.64
CA ILE A 61 1.42 -1.29 1.69
C ILE A 61 0.77 -1.69 0.37
N ALA A 62 1.14 -1.05 -0.72
CA ALA A 62 0.51 -1.27 -2.01
C ALA A 62 1.46 -1.00 -3.16
N HIS A 63 1.06 -1.40 -4.36
CA HIS A 63 1.77 -1.06 -5.57
C HIS A 63 0.87 -0.35 -6.58
N GLN A 64 1.48 0.38 -7.48
CA GLN A 64 0.90 0.97 -8.67
C GLN A 64 1.86 0.74 -9.84
N GLY A 65 1.33 0.33 -10.98
CA GLY A 65 2.10 0.02 -12.17
C GLY A 65 2.40 -1.47 -12.31
N ASP A 66 3.01 -1.84 -13.45
CA ASP A 66 3.42 -3.21 -13.74
C ASP A 66 4.92 -3.42 -13.50
N THR A 67 5.35 -4.66 -13.40
CA THR A 67 6.72 -5.06 -13.03
C THR A 67 7.80 -4.58 -14.00
N GLN A 68 7.46 -4.31 -15.25
CA GLN A 68 8.40 -3.88 -16.29
C GLN A 68 8.08 -2.51 -16.87
N ASP A 69 7.11 -1.81 -16.31
CA ASP A 69 6.64 -0.52 -16.82
C ASP A 69 7.04 0.62 -15.88
N TYR A 70 8.33 0.96 -15.92
CA TYR A 70 8.88 2.06 -15.11
C TYR A 70 8.21 3.41 -15.34
N GLN A 71 7.63 3.62 -16.52
CA GLN A 71 6.95 4.89 -16.85
C GLN A 71 5.65 5.07 -16.07
N ASN A 72 5.09 3.98 -15.56
CA ASN A 72 3.84 3.97 -14.80
C ASN A 72 4.04 3.65 -13.31
N LEU A 73 5.29 3.57 -12.85
CA LEU A 73 5.63 3.50 -11.43
C LEU A 73 5.51 4.91 -10.81
N ILE A 74 4.31 5.27 -10.40
CA ILE A 74 4.04 6.57 -9.80
C ILE A 74 3.96 6.48 -8.26
N PRO A 75 4.17 7.61 -7.56
CA PRO A 75 3.92 7.71 -6.13
C PRO A 75 2.45 7.44 -5.77
N LEU A 76 2.20 6.95 -4.56
CA LEU A 76 0.85 6.63 -4.09
C LEU A 76 0.12 7.81 -3.43
N MET A 77 0.59 9.04 -3.60
CA MET A 77 -0.01 10.24 -3.02
C MET A 77 -1.47 10.45 -3.46
N GLU A 78 -1.77 10.29 -4.76
CA GLU A 78 -3.14 10.43 -5.25
C GLU A 78 -4.06 9.35 -4.66
N HIS A 79 -3.54 8.13 -4.45
CA HIS A 79 -4.27 7.05 -3.79
C HIS A 79 -4.64 7.44 -2.34
N ALA A 80 -3.69 8.04 -1.60
CA ALA A 80 -3.94 8.52 -0.23
C ALA A 80 -5.04 9.58 -0.20
N GLN A 81 -5.00 10.56 -1.11
CA GLN A 81 -6.02 11.61 -1.22
C GLN A 81 -7.41 11.04 -1.51
N LYS A 82 -7.49 10.11 -2.47
CA LYS A 82 -8.76 9.45 -2.82
C LYS A 82 -9.28 8.59 -1.67
N LEU A 83 -8.41 7.84 -0.98
CA LEU A 83 -8.81 7.05 0.19
C LEU A 83 -9.30 7.92 1.34
N THR A 84 -8.65 9.08 1.59
CA THR A 84 -9.15 10.07 2.56
C THR A 84 -10.58 10.50 2.23
N ALA A 85 -10.83 10.88 0.98
CA ALA A 85 -12.17 11.29 0.54
C ALA A 85 -13.21 10.16 0.64
N LEU A 86 -12.83 8.91 0.32
CA LEU A 86 -13.72 7.76 0.33
C LEU A 86 -14.04 7.24 1.74
N THR A 87 -13.10 7.34 2.66
CA THR A 87 -13.27 6.83 4.05
C THR A 87 -13.81 7.90 5.00
N GLY A 88 -13.54 9.18 4.74
CA GLY A 88 -13.78 10.28 5.66
C GLY A 88 -12.78 10.35 6.82
N HIS A 89 -11.70 9.56 6.76
CA HIS A 89 -10.62 9.53 7.76
C HIS A 89 -9.30 9.95 7.12
N PRO A 90 -8.37 10.54 7.90
CA PRO A 90 -7.05 10.90 7.39
C PRO A 90 -6.28 9.66 6.90
N VAL A 91 -5.83 9.69 5.65
CA VAL A 91 -4.90 8.73 5.07
C VAL A 91 -3.66 9.51 4.62
N HIS A 92 -2.63 9.46 5.43
CA HIS A 92 -1.36 10.15 5.15
C HIS A 92 -0.56 9.41 4.09
N TYR A 93 0.35 10.11 3.42
CA TYR A 93 1.30 9.51 2.49
C TYR A 93 2.72 9.78 2.94
N ILE A 94 3.58 8.79 2.84
CA ILE A 94 5.00 8.94 3.01
C ILE A 94 5.75 8.26 1.85
N ASP A 95 6.66 8.99 1.23
CA ASP A 95 7.43 8.50 0.09
C ASP A 95 8.65 7.68 0.57
N ASP A 96 8.35 6.66 1.34
CA ASP A 96 9.32 5.69 1.85
C ASP A 96 8.59 4.33 1.99
N VAL A 97 9.16 3.27 1.44
CA VAL A 97 8.52 1.95 1.44
C VAL A 97 8.71 1.23 2.77
N CYS A 98 9.96 1.14 3.24
CA CYS A 98 10.32 0.39 4.46
C CYS A 98 11.54 0.96 5.18
N GLY A 99 11.97 2.15 4.81
CA GLY A 99 13.11 2.83 5.42
C GLY A 99 12.80 3.50 6.76
N PRO A 100 13.74 4.27 7.29
CA PRO A 100 13.61 4.92 8.60
C PRO A 100 12.39 5.83 8.73
N ALA A 101 12.04 6.56 7.66
CA ALA A 101 10.91 7.48 7.67
C ALA A 101 9.57 6.73 7.74
N ALA A 102 9.43 5.63 6.98
CA ALA A 102 8.25 4.76 7.04
C ALA A 102 8.09 4.15 8.44
N ILE A 103 9.18 3.61 9.01
CA ILE A 103 9.19 3.01 10.36
C ILE A 103 8.74 4.02 11.42
N GLU A 104 9.31 5.23 11.39
CA GLU A 104 8.99 6.29 12.34
C GLU A 104 7.53 6.75 12.21
N ALA A 105 7.05 6.94 10.98
CA ALA A 105 5.68 7.34 10.71
C ALA A 105 4.67 6.28 11.22
N VAL A 106 4.92 5.00 10.96
CA VAL A 106 4.06 3.90 11.45
C VAL A 106 4.08 3.82 12.98
N LYS A 107 5.24 4.03 13.61
CA LYS A 107 5.33 4.05 15.09
C LYS A 107 4.47 5.15 15.71
N LYS A 108 4.40 6.32 15.08
CA LYS A 108 3.65 7.48 15.57
C LYS A 108 2.19 7.52 15.14
N LEU A 109 1.78 6.62 14.24
CA LEU A 109 0.43 6.63 13.67
C LEU A 109 -0.63 6.46 14.76
N PRO A 110 -1.57 7.43 14.92
CA PRO A 110 -2.60 7.34 15.93
C PRO A 110 -3.75 6.40 15.51
N ALA A 111 -4.51 5.95 16.50
CA ALA A 111 -5.73 5.17 16.26
C ALA A 111 -6.77 5.99 15.48
N GLY A 112 -7.47 5.36 14.54
CA GLY A 112 -8.46 6.00 13.67
C GLY A 112 -7.86 6.69 12.45
N GLU A 113 -6.53 6.64 12.26
CA GLU A 113 -5.85 7.17 11.09
C GLU A 113 -5.10 6.09 10.31
N ALA A 114 -4.84 6.38 9.05
CA ALA A 114 -4.06 5.51 8.19
C ALA A 114 -2.86 6.23 7.57
N ILE A 115 -1.87 5.44 7.17
CA ILE A 115 -0.75 5.91 6.35
C ILE A 115 -0.56 4.93 5.19
N ILE A 116 -0.36 5.44 3.99
CA ILE A 116 0.07 4.66 2.84
C ILE A 116 1.55 4.92 2.60
N LEU A 117 2.33 3.85 2.53
CA LEU A 117 3.77 3.91 2.32
C LEU A 117 4.11 4.04 0.84
N GLY A 118 5.37 4.20 0.51
CA GLY A 118 5.85 4.29 -0.85
C GLY A 118 5.44 3.10 -1.72
N ASN A 119 5.48 3.28 -3.04
CA ASN A 119 5.09 2.24 -3.98
C ASN A 119 6.02 1.02 -3.88
N LEU A 120 5.45 -0.14 -3.54
CA LEU A 120 6.20 -1.39 -3.40
C LEU A 120 7.00 -1.76 -4.67
N ARG A 121 6.54 -1.35 -5.85
CA ARG A 121 7.23 -1.64 -7.13
C ARG A 121 8.56 -0.88 -7.28
N TYR A 122 8.89 0.05 -6.38
CA TYR A 122 10.22 0.66 -6.32
C TYR A 122 11.28 -0.30 -5.78
N LEU A 123 10.88 -1.38 -5.10
CA LEU A 123 11.80 -2.35 -4.53
C LEU A 123 11.98 -3.58 -5.44
N GLY A 124 13.23 -3.92 -5.74
CA GLY A 124 13.58 -5.12 -6.48
C GLY A 124 13.15 -6.41 -5.75
N GLU A 125 13.17 -6.39 -4.44
CA GLU A 125 12.76 -7.50 -3.57
C GLU A 125 11.29 -7.87 -3.74
N GLU A 126 10.42 -6.90 -3.97
CA GLU A 126 8.99 -7.14 -4.23
C GLU A 126 8.77 -7.89 -5.56
N LEU A 127 9.65 -7.70 -6.51
CA LEU A 127 9.52 -8.25 -7.85
C LEU A 127 10.14 -9.64 -7.98
N SER A 128 11.01 -10.03 -7.07
CA SER A 128 11.79 -11.29 -7.13
C SER A 128 12.54 -11.49 -8.47
N THR A 129 12.89 -10.39 -9.16
CA THR A 129 13.40 -10.40 -10.54
C THR A 129 14.72 -9.66 -10.66
N PHE A 130 15.63 -9.85 -9.70
CA PHE A 130 16.99 -9.27 -9.79
C PHE A 130 17.68 -9.60 -11.11
N SER A 131 17.47 -10.81 -11.63
CA SER A 131 18.02 -11.24 -12.92
C SER A 131 17.55 -10.41 -14.12
N ASN A 132 16.42 -9.70 -14.01
CA ASN A 132 15.92 -8.86 -15.10
C ASN A 132 16.50 -7.44 -15.05
N PHE A 133 16.96 -6.99 -13.88
CA PHE A 133 17.48 -5.63 -13.69
C PHE A 133 19.00 -5.56 -13.73
N VAL A 134 19.67 -6.63 -13.30
CA VAL A 134 21.13 -6.71 -13.28
C VAL A 134 21.50 -7.97 -14.01
N LYS A 135 22.02 -7.84 -15.24
CA LYS A 135 22.59 -8.95 -16.00
C LYS A 135 23.97 -9.32 -15.43
N LEU A 136 23.99 -9.71 -14.17
CA LEU A 136 25.17 -10.29 -13.55
C LEU A 136 25.21 -11.79 -13.83
N SER A 137 26.40 -12.32 -14.10
CA SER A 137 26.63 -13.76 -14.11
C SER A 137 26.40 -14.34 -12.70
N PRO A 138 26.13 -15.65 -12.57
CA PRO A 138 26.03 -16.28 -11.25
C PRO A 138 27.26 -16.09 -10.35
N GLU A 139 28.42 -15.89 -10.94
CA GLU A 139 29.69 -15.66 -10.25
C GLU A 139 29.81 -14.22 -9.71
N GLU A 140 29.19 -13.26 -10.41
CA GLU A 140 29.14 -11.85 -9.98
C GLU A 140 28.05 -11.58 -8.92
N MET A 141 27.16 -12.53 -8.67
CA MET A 141 26.11 -12.46 -7.65
C MET A 141 26.51 -13.07 -6.31
N GLN A 142 27.72 -13.66 -6.20
CA GLN A 142 28.28 -14.17 -4.96
C GLN A 142 29.15 -13.13 -4.25
#